data_b352f26b0590ad8e376d3c8ecf6f61ab
#
_entry.id   b352f26b0590ad8e376d3c8ecf6f61ab
#
_cell.length_a   1.000
_cell.length_b   1.000
_cell.length_c   1.000
_cell.angle_alpha   90.00
_cell.angle_beta   90.00
_cell.angle_gamma   90.00
#
_symmetry.space_group_name_H-M   'P 1'
#
loop_
_entity.id
_entity.type
_entity.pdbx_description
1 polymer ?
#
loop_
_entity_poly.entity_id
_entity_poly.type
_entity_poly.pdbx_seq_one_letter_code
_entity_poly.pdbx_strand_id
1 'polypeptide(L)'
;MIYTGDLGYVGTNLLYELLEREGIDIRCRHSDCGLIIFDREKQDVHAGGSGCGCSASVLCSFIMHRFEEGQFKNILFMSTGALMSPTSSFQGESIPGIAHLLNIKI
;
A
#
# COMPACT_ATOMS: atom_id res chain seq x y z
N MET A 1 -5.09 3.42 -12.23
CA MET A 1 -4.10 2.76 -11.34
C MET A 1 -4.65 2.66 -9.93
N ILE A 2 -4.21 1.65 -9.20
CA ILE A 2 -4.56 1.40 -7.80
C ILE A 2 -3.26 1.45 -6.99
N TYR A 3 -3.25 2.21 -5.91
CA TYR A 3 -2.10 2.30 -5.00
C TYR A 3 -2.52 1.94 -3.59
N THR A 4 -1.74 1.08 -2.94
CA THR A 4 -1.89 0.76 -1.51
C THR A 4 -0.78 1.44 -0.71
N GLY A 5 -1.06 1.72 0.57
CA GLY A 5 -0.20 2.57 1.39
C GLY A 5 1.13 1.96 1.76
N ASP A 6 1.13 0.78 2.33
CA ASP A 6 2.36 0.14 2.80
C ASP A 6 2.11 -1.34 3.14
N LEU A 7 1.72 -2.10 2.15
CA LEU A 7 1.52 -3.55 2.31
C LEU A 7 2.85 -4.31 2.29
N GLY A 8 3.82 -3.79 1.56
CA GLY A 8 5.07 -4.47 1.27
C GLY A 8 4.88 -5.67 0.33
N TYR A 9 5.92 -6.46 0.19
CA TYR A 9 5.92 -7.59 -0.75
C TYR A 9 4.93 -8.69 -0.35
N VAL A 10 4.96 -9.10 0.90
CA VAL A 10 4.08 -10.18 1.40
C VAL A 10 2.62 -9.73 1.39
N GLY A 11 2.34 -8.53 1.92
CA GLY A 11 0.98 -7.99 1.96
C GLY A 11 0.39 -7.78 0.56
N THR A 12 1.18 -7.34 -0.40
CA THR A 12 0.75 -7.19 -1.79
C THR A 12 0.37 -8.53 -2.41
N ASN A 13 1.16 -9.57 -2.21
CA ASN A 13 0.83 -10.90 -2.71
C ASN A 13 -0.43 -11.48 -2.06
N LEU A 14 -0.62 -11.26 -0.77
CA LEU A 14 -1.85 -11.66 -0.08
C LEU A 14 -3.08 -10.92 -0.63
N LEU A 15 -2.97 -9.63 -0.92
CA LEU A 15 -4.04 -8.87 -1.55
C LEU A 15 -4.43 -9.47 -2.91
N TYR A 16 -3.44 -9.82 -3.73
CA TYR A 16 -3.70 -10.45 -5.03
C TYR A 16 -4.44 -11.78 -4.89
N GLU A 17 -4.02 -12.63 -3.96
CA GLU A 17 -4.68 -13.91 -3.71
C GLU A 17 -6.13 -13.73 -3.22
N LEU A 18 -6.37 -12.78 -2.31
CA LEU A 18 -7.71 -12.51 -1.80
C LEU A 18 -8.65 -12.02 -2.91
N LEU A 19 -8.17 -11.13 -3.78
CA LEU A 19 -8.98 -10.60 -4.90
C LEU A 19 -9.20 -11.66 -5.98
N GLU A 20 -8.24 -12.54 -6.23
CA GLU A 20 -8.43 -13.66 -7.17
C GLU A 20 -9.57 -14.59 -6.74
N ARG A 21 -9.75 -14.81 -5.45
CA ARG A 21 -10.89 -15.59 -4.93
C ARG A 21 -12.25 -14.97 -5.27
N GLU A 22 -12.27 -13.65 -5.44
CA GLU A 22 -13.47 -12.89 -5.89
C GLU A 22 -13.53 -12.70 -7.41
N GLY A 23 -12.62 -13.30 -8.16
CA GLY A 23 -12.54 -13.17 -9.61
C GLY A 23 -11.95 -11.85 -10.11
N ILE A 24 -11.21 -11.13 -9.27
CA ILE A 24 -10.63 -9.83 -9.59
C ILE A 24 -9.10 -9.95 -9.67
N ASP A 25 -8.52 -9.57 -10.80
CA ASP A 25 -7.06 -9.48 -10.99
C ASP A 25 -6.65 -8.02 -11.19
N ILE A 26 -5.83 -7.51 -10.25
CA ILE A 26 -5.33 -6.14 -10.27
C ILE A 26 -3.83 -6.03 -10.53
N ARG A 27 -3.12 -7.13 -10.78
CA ARG A 27 -1.65 -7.15 -10.84
C ARG A 27 -1.08 -6.14 -11.83
N CYS A 28 -1.69 -5.97 -12.99
CA CYS A 28 -1.23 -5.03 -14.01
C CYS A 28 -1.61 -3.56 -13.73
N ARG A 29 -2.42 -3.30 -12.72
CA ARG A 29 -2.96 -1.96 -12.40
C ARG A 29 -2.69 -1.53 -10.98
N HIS A 30 -1.94 -2.30 -10.22
CA HIS A 30 -1.65 -2.07 -8.82
C HIS A 30 -0.17 -1.80 -8.60
N SER A 31 0.11 -0.93 -7.62
CA SER A 31 1.43 -0.81 -7.00
C SER A 31 1.26 -0.46 -5.53
N ASP A 32 2.29 -0.68 -4.75
CA ASP A 32 2.28 -0.41 -3.31
C ASP A 32 3.34 0.63 -2.98
N CYS A 33 3.01 1.58 -2.11
CA CYS A 33 3.94 2.64 -1.72
C CYS A 33 5.21 2.09 -1.07
N GLY A 34 5.10 1.04 -0.26
CA GLY A 34 6.26 0.36 0.32
C GLY A 34 7.16 -0.29 -0.74
N LEU A 35 6.58 -0.83 -1.80
CA LEU A 35 7.35 -1.40 -2.92
C LEU A 35 7.98 -0.32 -3.81
N ILE A 36 7.39 0.86 -3.88
CA ILE A 36 7.94 1.99 -4.65
C ILE A 36 9.15 2.59 -3.95
N ILE A 37 9.09 2.75 -2.63
CA ILE A 37 10.11 3.47 -1.86
C ILE A 37 11.37 2.64 -1.62
N PHE A 38 11.29 1.31 -1.65
CA PHE A 38 12.41 0.41 -1.36
C PHE A 38 12.85 -0.39 -2.58
N ASP A 39 14.16 -0.51 -2.75
CA ASP A 39 14.78 -1.46 -3.68
C ASP A 39 15.21 -2.71 -2.89
N ARG A 40 14.44 -3.77 -2.99
CA ARG A 40 14.65 -5.03 -2.25
C ARG A 40 15.94 -5.76 -2.63
N GLU A 41 16.46 -5.52 -3.82
CA GLU A 41 17.72 -6.14 -4.28
C GLU A 41 18.94 -5.45 -3.71
N LYS A 42 18.87 -4.13 -3.49
CA LYS A 42 19.97 -3.31 -3.05
C LYS A 42 19.92 -2.92 -1.58
N GLN A 43 18.76 -3.04 -0.96
CA GLN A 43 18.52 -2.65 0.42
C GLN A 43 18.06 -3.84 1.25
N ASP A 44 18.55 -3.95 2.46
CA ASP A 44 18.11 -4.97 3.43
C ASP A 44 16.82 -4.51 4.13
N VAL A 45 15.71 -4.67 3.45
CA VAL A 45 14.39 -4.22 3.92
C VAL A 45 13.36 -5.36 4.04
N HIS A 46 13.79 -6.60 3.85
CA HIS A 46 12.94 -7.80 3.90
C HIS A 46 11.67 -7.64 3.03
N ALA A 47 10.49 -7.59 3.64
CA ALA A 47 9.22 -7.40 2.94
C ALA A 47 8.97 -5.95 2.51
N GLY A 48 9.76 -4.98 2.94
CA GLY A 48 9.68 -3.59 2.53
C GLY A 48 8.61 -2.75 3.25
N GLY A 49 8.32 -3.06 4.52
CA GLY A 49 7.45 -2.22 5.35
C GLY A 49 8.22 -0.99 5.89
N SER A 50 7.63 0.19 5.81
CA SER A 50 8.31 1.46 6.17
C SER A 50 7.61 2.25 7.28
N GLY A 51 6.45 1.84 7.73
CA GLY A 51 5.69 2.51 8.77
C GLY A 51 4.76 3.62 8.28
N CYS A 52 4.24 4.41 9.20
CA CYS A 52 3.07 5.26 8.99
C CYS A 52 3.28 6.47 8.05
N GLY A 53 4.50 6.86 7.74
CA GLY A 53 4.78 7.99 6.85
C GLY A 53 4.83 7.66 5.36
N CYS A 54 4.91 6.39 5.01
CA CYS A 54 5.18 5.94 3.65
C CYS A 54 4.11 6.38 2.64
N SER A 55 2.85 6.11 2.93
CA SER A 55 1.76 6.39 1.99
C SER A 55 1.62 7.89 1.69
N ALA A 56 1.73 8.74 2.69
CA ALA A 56 1.67 10.20 2.51
C ALA A 56 2.86 10.72 1.72
N SER A 57 4.07 10.25 2.02
CA SER A 57 5.28 10.65 1.32
C SER A 57 5.23 10.27 -0.17
N VAL A 58 4.83 9.05 -0.48
CA VAL A 58 4.72 8.59 -1.88
C VAL A 58 3.58 9.28 -2.60
N LEU A 59 2.44 9.52 -1.94
CA LEU A 59 1.33 10.27 -2.53
C LEU A 59 1.78 11.67 -2.95
N CYS A 60 2.40 12.43 -2.03
CA CYS A 60 2.78 13.82 -2.27
C CYS A 60 3.95 13.96 -3.26
N SER A 61 4.89 13.04 -3.27
CA SER A 61 6.06 13.12 -4.15
C SER A 61 5.83 12.43 -5.50
N PHE A 62 5.64 11.14 -5.48
CA PHE A 62 5.61 10.32 -6.70
C PHE A 62 4.27 10.39 -7.43
N ILE A 63 3.16 10.22 -6.71
CA ILE A 63 1.83 10.08 -7.34
C ILE A 63 1.33 11.43 -7.84
N MET A 64 1.39 12.47 -7.01
CA MET A 64 0.93 13.81 -7.39
C MET A 64 1.76 14.39 -8.52
N HIS A 65 3.07 14.16 -8.53
CA HIS A 65 3.92 14.59 -9.63
C HIS A 65 3.51 13.94 -10.97
N ARG A 66 3.12 12.68 -10.97
CA ARG A 66 2.62 12.00 -12.18
C ARG A 66 1.26 12.53 -12.64
N PHE A 67 0.43 13.03 -11.73
CA PHE A 67 -0.76 13.79 -12.10
C PHE A 67 -0.41 15.11 -12.80
N GLU A 68 0.55 15.86 -12.26
CA GLU A 68 1.03 17.11 -12.86
C GLU A 68 1.60 16.90 -14.26
N GLU A 69 2.31 15.80 -14.48
CA GLU A 69 2.82 15.40 -15.79
C GLU A 69 1.75 14.86 -16.75
N GLY A 70 0.50 14.71 -16.30
CA GLY A 70 -0.59 14.18 -17.12
C GLY A 70 -0.57 12.66 -17.32
N GLN A 71 0.27 11.93 -16.58
CA GLN A 71 0.37 10.47 -16.69
C GLN A 71 -0.83 9.76 -16.06
N PHE A 72 -1.43 10.37 -15.05
CA PHE A 72 -2.62 9.85 -14.38
C PHE A 72 -3.80 10.81 -14.51
N LYS A 73 -4.98 10.24 -14.78
CA LYS A 73 -6.25 10.98 -14.77
C LYS A 73 -7.17 10.52 -13.64
N ASN A 74 -7.00 9.28 -13.22
CA ASN A 74 -7.81 8.66 -12.17
C ASN A 74 -7.01 7.57 -11.48
N ILE A 75 -6.93 7.63 -10.16
CA ILE A 75 -6.35 6.58 -9.32
C ILE A 75 -7.26 6.24 -8.16
N LEU A 76 -7.20 5.00 -7.72
CA LEU A 76 -7.69 4.56 -6.43
C LEU A 76 -6.50 4.49 -5.48
N PHE A 77 -6.58 5.22 -4.39
CA PHE A 77 -5.55 5.25 -3.36
C PHE A 77 -6.10 4.72 -2.06
N MET A 78 -5.51 3.64 -1.56
CA MET A 78 -5.90 3.00 -0.32
C MET A 78 -4.78 3.13 0.70
N SER A 79 -4.91 4.06 1.62
CA SER A 79 -4.01 4.14 2.76
C SER A 79 -4.29 2.96 3.70
N THR A 80 -3.25 2.25 4.05
CA THR A 80 -3.34 1.07 4.92
C THR A 80 -2.73 1.36 6.27
N GLY A 81 -3.31 0.83 7.33
CA GLY A 81 -2.78 0.98 8.67
C GLY A 81 -3.17 -0.19 9.56
N ALA A 82 -2.26 -0.59 10.43
CA ALA A 82 -2.51 -1.58 11.45
C ALA A 82 -1.85 -1.14 12.76
N LEU A 83 -2.61 -1.17 13.85
CA LEU A 83 -2.08 -0.84 15.17
C LEU A 83 -1.40 -2.08 15.77
N MET A 84 -0.07 -2.09 15.71
CA MET A 84 0.77 -3.13 16.28
C MET A 84 1.10 -2.81 17.74
N SER A 85 0.19 -3.16 18.66
CA SER A 85 0.38 -2.94 20.11
C SER A 85 0.88 -4.22 20.78
N PRO A 86 2.05 -4.19 21.46
CA PRO A 86 2.51 -5.33 22.27
C PRO A 86 1.52 -5.70 23.36
N THR A 87 0.89 -4.72 24.00
CA THR A 87 -0.10 -4.94 25.06
C THR A 87 -1.29 -5.74 24.55
N SER A 88 -1.89 -5.32 23.42
CA SER A 88 -3.01 -6.04 22.80
C SER A 88 -2.61 -7.45 22.37
N SER A 89 -1.45 -7.62 21.76
CA SER A 89 -0.95 -8.93 21.32
C SER A 89 -0.72 -9.88 22.50
N PHE A 90 -0.14 -9.40 23.60
CA PHE A 90 0.09 -10.21 24.81
C PHE A 90 -1.19 -10.57 25.55
N GLN A 91 -2.28 -9.80 25.35
CA GLN A 91 -3.60 -10.10 25.88
C GLN A 91 -4.43 -11.03 24.99
N GLY A 92 -3.88 -11.46 23.86
CA GLY A 92 -4.57 -12.31 22.89
C GLY A 92 -5.61 -11.58 22.03
N GLU A 93 -5.59 -10.25 22.01
CA GLU A 93 -6.47 -9.44 21.19
C GLU A 93 -6.03 -9.39 19.73
N SER A 94 -6.96 -9.12 18.84
CA SER A 94 -6.67 -8.93 17.42
C SER A 94 -5.95 -7.60 17.16
N ILE A 95 -5.23 -7.52 16.05
CA ILE A 95 -4.60 -6.29 15.57
C ILE A 95 -5.66 -5.47 14.82
N PRO A 96 -6.06 -4.28 15.30
CA PRO A 96 -6.97 -3.43 14.54
C PRO A 96 -6.28 -2.88 13.30
N GLY A 97 -6.97 -2.97 12.17
CA GLY A 97 -6.51 -2.44 10.90
C GLY A 97 -7.56 -1.55 10.25
N ILE A 98 -7.10 -0.61 9.45
CA ILE A 98 -7.96 0.29 8.69
C ILE A 98 -7.38 0.53 7.29
N ALA A 99 -8.27 0.66 6.30
CA ALA A 99 -7.89 0.97 4.93
C ALA A 99 -8.96 1.87 4.29
N HIS A 100 -8.75 3.17 4.33
CA HIS A 100 -9.63 4.11 3.64
C HIS A 100 -9.29 4.18 2.17
N LEU A 101 -10.30 4.04 1.30
CA LEU A 101 -10.16 4.13 -0.14
C LEU A 101 -10.57 5.52 -0.64
N LEU A 102 -9.66 6.17 -1.35
CA LEU A 102 -9.89 7.45 -2.01
C LEU A 102 -9.87 7.26 -3.53
N ASN A 103 -10.82 7.88 -4.20
CA ASN A 103 -10.77 8.03 -5.65
C ASN A 103 -10.31 9.44 -5.98
N ILE A 104 -9.09 9.56 -6.50
CA ILE A 104 -8.47 10.83 -6.87
C ILE A 104 -8.49 10.94 -8.39
N LYS A 105 -9.13 11.97 -8.92
CA LYS A 105 -9.26 12.20 -10.35
C LYS A 105 -9.20 13.69 -10.70
N ILE A 106 -8.79 13.94 -11.90
CA ILE A 106 -8.79 15.26 -12.52
C ILE A 106 -9.91 15.36 -13.55
#